data_982ccdbdcd996912e53d775747ec23ce
#
_entry.id   982ccdbdcd996912e53d775747ec23ce
#
_cell.length_a   1.000
_cell.length_b   1.000
_cell.length_c   1.000
_cell.angle_alpha   90.00
_cell.angle_beta   90.00
_cell.angle_gamma   90.00
#
_symmetry.space_group_name_H-M   'P 1'
#
loop_
_entity.id
_entity.type
_entity.pdbx_description
1 polymer ?
#
loop_
_entity_poly.entity_id
_entity_poly.type
_entity_poly.pdbx_seq_one_letter_code
_entity_poly.pdbx_strand_id
1 'polypeptide(L)'
;PAAPHDSRLRATSGDTLAFTAAFADAGHPAPAETVASTLASSKQAWANYWTQGGMVDLSQATDPRAREIERRTIQSQYLVRVNYAGSFPPAETGLQHLSWFGKHNSEVYVFHAAQFYQWGHVDLLEKGLAWYQGQLPKGIAQARTEGFDGVRWPKMSGLDGRPTPGGTNPY
;
A
#
# COMPACT_ATOMS: atom_id res chain seq x y z
N PRO A 1 -5.37 14.65 31.27
CA PRO A 1 -5.94 13.54 30.54
C PRO A 1 -5.34 13.47 29.15
N ALA A 2 -4.90 12.28 28.69
CA ALA A 2 -4.48 12.10 27.31
C ALA A 2 -5.68 12.37 26.37
N ALA A 3 -5.42 12.91 25.17
CA ALA A 3 -6.47 13.05 24.17
C ALA A 3 -7.06 11.68 23.80
N PRO A 4 -8.29 11.60 23.27
CA PRO A 4 -9.01 10.33 23.07
C PRO A 4 -8.26 9.26 22.24
N HIS A 5 -7.22 9.65 21.51
CA HIS A 5 -6.41 8.76 20.68
C HIS A 5 -4.92 8.70 21.09
N ASP A 6 -4.59 9.27 22.26
CA ASP A 6 -3.23 9.23 22.79
C ASP A 6 -3.03 7.97 23.63
N SER A 7 -2.06 7.17 23.26
CA SER A 7 -1.59 6.02 24.04
C SER A 7 -0.16 6.25 24.49
N ARG A 8 0.13 6.03 25.78
CA ARG A 8 1.46 6.18 26.33
C ARG A 8 1.96 4.83 26.84
N LEU A 9 3.08 4.41 26.30
CA LEU A 9 3.79 3.21 26.72
C LEU A 9 5.02 3.62 27.55
N ARG A 10 5.26 2.92 28.63
CA ARG A 10 6.44 3.13 29.48
C ARG A 10 7.08 1.80 29.83
N ALA A 11 8.40 1.73 29.76
CA ALA A 11 9.12 0.61 30.34
C ALA A 11 8.90 0.58 31.85
N THR A 12 8.64 -0.59 32.40
CA THR A 12 8.46 -0.79 33.85
C THR A 12 9.80 -1.02 34.55
N SER A 13 10.83 -1.40 33.79
CA SER A 13 12.20 -1.61 34.30
C SER A 13 13.18 -1.55 33.11
N GLY A 14 14.42 -1.13 33.38
CA GLY A 14 15.49 -1.05 32.38
C GLY A 14 15.34 0.11 31.38
N ASP A 15 16.28 0.18 30.42
CA ASP A 15 16.40 1.26 29.44
C ASP A 15 15.79 0.90 28.09
N THR A 16 15.17 -0.27 27.99
CA THR A 16 14.61 -0.77 26.71
C THR A 16 13.11 -0.93 26.81
N LEU A 17 12.39 -0.34 25.85
CA LEU A 17 10.96 -0.57 25.62
C LEU A 17 10.77 -1.33 24.32
N ALA A 18 10.32 -2.58 24.40
CA ALA A 18 9.97 -3.40 23.23
C ALA A 18 8.48 -3.74 23.27
N PHE A 19 7.75 -3.40 22.20
CA PHE A 19 6.34 -3.68 22.09
C PHE A 19 5.93 -3.93 20.63
N THR A 20 4.78 -4.57 20.42
CA THR A 20 4.10 -4.69 19.15
C THR A 20 2.79 -3.93 19.21
N ALA A 21 2.39 -3.33 18.10
CA ALA A 21 1.07 -2.73 17.93
C ALA A 21 0.38 -3.43 16.74
N ALA A 22 -0.79 -4.00 17.00
CA ALA A 22 -1.60 -4.63 15.97
C ALA A 22 -2.85 -3.79 15.72
N PHE A 23 -3.13 -3.54 14.43
CA PHE A 23 -4.31 -2.82 13.98
C PHE A 23 -5.22 -3.81 13.26
N ALA A 24 -6.48 -3.85 13.65
CA ALA A 24 -7.46 -4.76 13.09
C ALA A 24 -8.86 -4.13 13.11
N ASP A 25 -9.74 -4.64 12.27
CA ASP A 25 -11.14 -4.24 12.28
C ASP A 25 -11.85 -4.69 13.57
N ALA A 26 -12.84 -3.92 13.98
CA ALA A 26 -13.70 -4.31 15.09
C ALA A 26 -14.38 -5.66 14.80
N GLY A 27 -14.16 -6.65 15.66
CA GLY A 27 -14.66 -8.02 15.47
C GLY A 27 -13.69 -9.01 14.81
N HIS A 28 -12.55 -8.53 14.31
CA HIS A 28 -11.47 -9.38 13.80
C HIS A 28 -10.15 -9.05 14.51
N PRO A 29 -10.00 -9.47 15.77
CA PRO A 29 -8.79 -9.13 16.51
C PRO A 29 -7.55 -9.70 15.80
N ALA A 30 -6.54 -8.88 15.64
CA ALA A 30 -5.27 -9.35 15.12
C ALA A 30 -4.64 -10.35 16.10
N PRO A 31 -3.98 -11.41 15.63
CA PRO A 31 -3.24 -12.32 16.49
C PRO A 31 -2.17 -11.56 17.28
N ALA A 32 -1.97 -11.97 18.52
CA ALA A 32 -0.92 -11.40 19.36
C ALA A 32 0.45 -11.88 18.86
N GLU A 33 1.23 -10.95 18.32
CA GLU A 33 2.57 -11.21 17.83
C GLU A 33 3.62 -10.68 18.81
N THR A 34 4.71 -11.40 18.97
CA THR A 34 5.86 -10.92 19.73
C THR A 34 6.77 -10.05 18.87
N VAL A 35 7.60 -9.22 19.49
CA VAL A 35 8.63 -8.46 18.76
C VAL A 35 9.54 -9.40 17.96
N ALA A 36 9.92 -10.53 18.55
CA ALA A 36 10.78 -11.51 17.87
C ALA A 36 10.12 -12.13 16.64
N SER A 37 8.84 -12.55 16.74
CA SER A 37 8.11 -13.12 15.59
C SER A 37 7.88 -12.08 14.49
N THR A 38 7.55 -10.85 14.86
CA THR A 38 7.36 -9.74 13.91
C THR A 38 8.66 -9.44 13.16
N LEU A 39 9.79 -9.37 13.85
CA LEU A 39 11.09 -9.15 13.21
C LEU A 39 11.48 -10.31 12.29
N ALA A 40 11.27 -11.56 12.72
CA ALA A 40 11.57 -12.74 11.90
C ALA A 40 10.70 -12.77 10.63
N SER A 41 9.40 -12.53 10.76
CA SER A 41 8.47 -12.46 9.63
C SER A 41 8.83 -11.35 8.66
N SER A 42 9.15 -10.15 9.16
CA SER A 42 9.58 -9.03 8.33
C SER A 42 10.87 -9.34 7.57
N LYS A 43 11.87 -9.92 8.26
CA LYS A 43 13.13 -10.32 7.64
C LYS A 43 12.92 -11.33 6.51
N GLN A 44 12.08 -12.35 6.73
CA GLN A 44 11.76 -13.35 5.73
C GLN A 44 11.00 -12.75 4.55
N ALA A 45 10.02 -11.89 4.80
CA ALA A 45 9.24 -11.23 3.76
C ALA A 45 10.11 -10.35 2.85
N TRP A 46 11.08 -9.64 3.42
CA TRP A 46 12.04 -8.85 2.64
C TRP A 46 13.04 -9.71 1.86
N ALA A 47 13.54 -10.79 2.46
CA ALA A 47 14.40 -11.74 1.77
C ALA A 47 13.68 -12.33 0.53
N ASN A 48 12.44 -12.77 0.69
CA ASN A 48 11.64 -13.28 -0.42
C ASN A 48 11.42 -12.22 -1.50
N TYR A 49 11.10 -11.00 -1.11
CA TYR A 49 10.86 -9.91 -2.06
C TYR A 49 12.06 -9.66 -2.96
N TRP A 50 13.27 -9.56 -2.38
CA TRP A 50 14.48 -9.28 -3.15
C TRP A 50 15.01 -10.47 -3.95
N THR A 51 14.56 -11.68 -3.67
CA THR A 51 15.02 -12.91 -4.36
C THR A 51 14.01 -13.45 -5.38
N GLN A 52 12.75 -13.06 -5.31
CA GLN A 52 11.69 -13.57 -6.18
C GLN A 52 11.27 -12.62 -7.30
N GLY A 53 11.63 -11.37 -7.20
CA GLY A 53 11.31 -10.36 -8.19
C GLY A 53 12.50 -9.89 -8.99
N GLY A 54 12.27 -8.91 -9.85
CA GLY A 54 13.31 -8.22 -10.58
C GLY A 54 14.05 -7.22 -9.69
N MET A 55 15.35 -7.17 -9.82
CA MET A 55 16.19 -6.14 -9.21
C MET A 55 17.25 -5.66 -10.21
N VAL A 56 17.82 -4.51 -9.93
CA VAL A 56 18.93 -3.95 -10.71
C VAL A 56 20.23 -4.17 -9.94
N ASP A 57 21.20 -4.82 -10.59
CA ASP A 57 22.57 -4.94 -10.11
C ASP A 57 23.50 -4.27 -11.14
N LEU A 58 24.03 -3.11 -10.78
CA LEU A 58 24.98 -2.36 -11.60
C LEU A 58 26.41 -2.44 -11.04
N SER A 59 26.71 -3.42 -10.22
CA SER A 59 28.04 -3.59 -9.57
C SER A 59 29.17 -3.70 -10.57
N GLN A 60 28.91 -4.20 -11.78
CA GLN A 60 29.89 -4.35 -12.87
C GLN A 60 29.93 -3.15 -13.82
N ALA A 61 29.09 -2.14 -13.62
CA ALA A 61 29.08 -0.96 -14.48
C ALA A 61 30.29 -0.07 -14.20
N THR A 62 30.90 0.44 -15.24
CA THR A 62 32.08 1.34 -15.14
C THR A 62 31.69 2.81 -15.03
N ASP A 63 30.45 3.17 -15.35
CA ASP A 63 29.96 4.55 -15.20
C ASP A 63 29.84 4.92 -13.72
N PRO A 64 30.44 6.01 -13.26
CA PRO A 64 30.40 6.41 -11.86
C PRO A 64 29.01 6.72 -11.32
N ARG A 65 28.02 6.97 -12.21
CA ARG A 65 26.63 7.19 -11.84
C ARG A 65 25.86 5.92 -11.53
N ALA A 66 26.39 4.75 -11.91
CA ALA A 66 25.70 3.46 -11.82
C ALA A 66 25.25 3.15 -10.38
N ARG A 67 26.12 3.38 -9.41
CA ARG A 67 25.79 3.15 -7.98
C ARG A 67 24.63 4.00 -7.49
N GLU A 68 24.54 5.25 -7.93
CA GLU A 68 23.44 6.14 -7.53
C GLU A 68 22.13 5.75 -8.23
N ILE A 69 22.19 5.29 -9.48
CA ILE A 69 21.01 4.77 -10.19
C ILE A 69 20.48 3.51 -9.50
N GLU A 70 21.35 2.56 -9.19
CA GLU A 70 21.01 1.34 -8.47
C GLU A 70 20.38 1.66 -7.11
N ARG A 71 21.03 2.50 -6.32
CA ARG A 71 20.52 2.93 -5.02
C ARG A 71 19.11 3.53 -5.11
N ARG A 72 18.88 4.42 -6.06
CA ARG A 72 17.55 5.04 -6.27
C ARG A 72 16.51 4.03 -6.71
N THR A 73 16.87 3.11 -7.59
CA THR A 73 15.95 2.06 -8.06
C THR A 73 15.53 1.16 -6.90
N ILE A 74 16.50 0.67 -6.12
CA ILE A 74 16.22 -0.18 -4.94
C ILE A 74 15.38 0.58 -3.91
N GLN A 75 15.72 1.85 -3.65
CA GLN A 75 14.94 2.68 -2.73
C GLN A 75 13.52 2.90 -3.22
N SER A 76 13.30 3.11 -4.51
CA SER A 76 11.97 3.26 -5.10
C SER A 76 11.14 1.98 -4.96
N GLN A 77 11.70 0.82 -5.25
CA GLN A 77 11.03 -0.47 -5.05
C GLN A 77 10.67 -0.69 -3.57
N TYR A 78 11.59 -0.38 -2.66
CA TYR A 78 11.34 -0.45 -1.23
C TYR A 78 10.16 0.42 -0.82
N LEU A 79 10.15 1.69 -1.23
CA LEU A 79 9.09 2.65 -0.89
C LEU A 79 7.74 2.24 -1.49
N VAL A 80 7.72 1.74 -2.73
CA VAL A 80 6.50 1.22 -3.36
C VAL A 80 5.94 0.05 -2.55
N ARG A 81 6.76 -0.90 -2.15
CA ARG A 81 6.31 -2.02 -1.33
C ARG A 81 5.79 -1.59 0.04
N VAL A 82 6.50 -0.72 0.73
CA VAL A 82 6.09 -0.23 2.06
C VAL A 82 4.75 0.49 2.00
N ASN A 83 4.52 1.29 0.95
CA ASN A 83 3.36 2.17 0.89
C ASN A 83 2.16 1.53 0.18
N TYR A 84 2.36 0.58 -0.75
CA TYR A 84 1.32 0.22 -1.72
C TYR A 84 1.01 -1.28 -1.81
N ALA A 85 1.66 -2.13 -1.04
CA ALA A 85 1.46 -3.59 -1.08
C ALA A 85 0.28 -4.10 -0.22
N GLY A 86 -0.74 -3.28 0.00
CA GLY A 86 -1.91 -3.64 0.80
C GLY A 86 -2.96 -4.44 0.03
N SER A 87 -4.03 -4.83 0.74
CA SER A 87 -5.19 -5.54 0.16
C SER A 87 -6.23 -4.61 -0.45
N PHE A 88 -6.03 -3.29 -0.32
CA PHE A 88 -6.84 -2.25 -0.94
C PHE A 88 -5.98 -1.45 -1.90
N PRO A 89 -6.60 -0.84 -2.93
CA PRO A 89 -5.89 0.16 -3.72
C PRO A 89 -5.32 1.23 -2.80
N PRO A 90 -4.05 1.61 -2.97
CA PRO A 90 -3.40 2.50 -2.02
C PRO A 90 -4.01 3.90 -2.04
N ALA A 91 -3.94 4.59 -0.90
CA ALA A 91 -4.11 6.02 -0.87
C ALA A 91 -3.08 6.69 -1.80
N GLU A 92 -3.42 7.83 -2.39
CA GLU A 92 -2.58 8.52 -3.38
C GLU A 92 -1.14 8.73 -2.91
N THR A 93 -0.95 9.07 -1.67
CA THR A 93 0.38 9.30 -1.07
C THR A 93 0.89 8.17 -0.19
N GLY A 94 0.26 7.00 -0.26
CA GLY A 94 0.62 5.85 0.56
C GLY A 94 0.38 6.09 2.05
N LEU A 95 1.28 5.57 2.88
CA LEU A 95 1.17 5.61 4.34
C LEU A 95 1.92 6.79 5.00
N GLN A 96 2.72 7.53 4.24
CA GLN A 96 3.67 8.49 4.81
C GLN A 96 3.04 9.78 5.29
N HIS A 97 2.02 10.27 4.61
CA HIS A 97 1.24 11.41 5.05
C HIS A 97 -0.15 11.41 4.43
N LEU A 98 -1.07 12.10 5.06
CA LEU A 98 -2.44 12.20 4.62
C LEU A 98 -2.57 13.24 3.50
N SER A 99 -2.72 12.76 2.26
CA SER A 99 -3.13 13.58 1.13
C SER A 99 -4.47 13.09 0.62
N TRP A 100 -5.31 14.01 0.16
CA TRP A 100 -6.65 13.68 -0.33
C TRP A 100 -7.48 12.81 0.64
N PHE A 101 -7.24 13.00 1.94
CA PHE A 101 -7.95 12.30 3.02
C PHE A 101 -7.83 10.76 2.95
N GLY A 102 -6.69 10.26 2.51
CA GLY A 102 -6.44 8.82 2.40
C GLY A 102 -7.20 8.10 1.28
N LYS A 103 -7.77 8.84 0.35
CA LYS A 103 -8.54 8.27 -0.76
C LYS A 103 -7.65 7.63 -1.81
N HIS A 104 -8.17 6.58 -2.43
CA HIS A 104 -7.56 6.01 -3.62
C HIS A 104 -7.78 6.93 -4.82
N ASN A 105 -6.73 7.15 -5.60
CA ASN A 105 -6.77 7.85 -6.87
C ASN A 105 -6.40 6.88 -8.01
N SER A 106 -7.39 6.50 -8.82
CA SER A 106 -7.19 5.55 -9.91
C SER A 106 -6.30 6.09 -11.02
N GLU A 107 -6.24 7.42 -11.22
CA GLU A 107 -5.38 8.07 -12.20
C GLU A 107 -3.89 7.84 -11.92
N VAL A 108 -3.49 7.88 -10.64
CA VAL A 108 -2.08 7.74 -10.27
C VAL A 108 -1.68 6.31 -9.91
N TYR A 109 -2.60 5.35 -10.01
CA TYR A 109 -2.35 3.96 -9.68
C TYR A 109 -1.18 3.35 -10.46
N VAL A 110 -1.05 3.73 -11.73
CA VAL A 110 0.04 3.30 -12.61
C VAL A 110 1.42 3.77 -12.15
N PHE A 111 1.50 4.89 -11.43
CA PHE A 111 2.76 5.45 -10.96
C PHE A 111 3.29 4.77 -9.68
N HIS A 112 2.49 3.98 -9.02
CA HIS A 112 2.91 3.27 -7.80
C HIS A 112 2.56 1.78 -7.82
N ALA A 113 1.38 1.33 -7.41
CA ALA A 113 1.09 -0.09 -7.25
C ALA A 113 1.21 -0.91 -8.55
N ALA A 114 0.90 -0.34 -9.71
CA ALA A 114 1.07 -1.05 -10.98
C ALA A 114 2.52 -1.39 -11.31
N GLN A 115 3.51 -0.71 -10.68
CA GLN A 115 4.92 -1.03 -10.88
C GLN A 115 5.30 -2.43 -10.37
N PHE A 116 4.53 -3.02 -9.48
CA PHE A 116 4.75 -4.40 -9.04
C PHE A 116 4.77 -5.38 -10.21
N TYR A 117 3.95 -5.16 -11.22
CA TYR A 117 3.96 -5.97 -12.44
C TYR A 117 5.32 -5.93 -13.16
N GLN A 118 5.92 -4.74 -13.30
CA GLN A 118 7.19 -4.56 -14.00
C GLN A 118 8.36 -5.24 -13.28
N TRP A 119 8.27 -5.34 -11.96
CA TRP A 119 9.30 -5.94 -11.12
C TRP A 119 9.04 -7.41 -10.76
N GLY A 120 8.04 -8.05 -11.40
CA GLY A 120 7.76 -9.47 -11.18
C GLY A 120 7.05 -9.80 -9.86
N HIS A 121 6.45 -8.80 -9.20
CA HIS A 121 5.67 -8.95 -7.97
C HIS A 121 4.17 -8.87 -8.25
N VAL A 122 3.69 -9.67 -9.18
CA VAL A 122 2.29 -9.65 -9.65
C VAL A 122 1.31 -9.94 -8.53
N ASP A 123 1.67 -10.82 -7.60
CA ASP A 123 0.88 -11.18 -6.40
C ASP A 123 0.55 -9.95 -5.54
N LEU A 124 1.49 -9.00 -5.41
CA LEU A 124 1.26 -7.76 -4.67
C LEU A 124 0.30 -6.82 -5.39
N LEU A 125 0.33 -6.79 -6.72
CA LEU A 125 -0.63 -6.04 -7.51
C LEU A 125 -2.03 -6.65 -7.44
N GLU A 126 -2.15 -7.96 -7.67
CA GLU A 126 -3.42 -8.70 -7.68
C GLU A 126 -4.14 -8.58 -6.34
N LYS A 127 -3.40 -8.58 -5.25
CA LYS A 127 -3.94 -8.40 -3.90
C LYS A 127 -4.76 -7.11 -3.76
N GLY A 128 -4.27 -6.01 -4.33
CA GLY A 128 -4.99 -4.73 -4.36
C GLY A 128 -6.13 -4.70 -5.39
N LEU A 129 -5.94 -5.38 -6.53
CA LEU A 129 -6.96 -5.43 -7.60
C LEU A 129 -8.21 -6.19 -7.20
N ALA A 130 -8.13 -7.15 -6.29
CA ALA A 130 -9.29 -7.88 -5.78
C ALA A 130 -10.39 -6.97 -5.21
N TRP A 131 -10.01 -5.79 -4.69
CA TRP A 131 -10.96 -4.79 -4.24
C TRP A 131 -11.93 -4.34 -5.34
N TYR A 132 -11.44 -4.13 -6.56
CA TYR A 132 -12.28 -3.71 -7.69
C TYR A 132 -13.36 -4.74 -8.00
N GLN A 133 -13.06 -6.03 -7.88
CA GLN A 133 -14.06 -7.10 -8.07
C GLN A 133 -15.17 -7.00 -7.03
N GLY A 134 -14.81 -6.73 -5.76
CA GLY A 134 -15.78 -6.54 -4.68
C GLY A 134 -16.66 -5.29 -4.86
N GLN A 135 -16.17 -4.27 -5.57
CA GLN A 135 -16.90 -3.03 -5.84
C GLN A 135 -17.59 -3.00 -7.23
N LEU A 136 -17.53 -4.09 -7.99
CA LEU A 136 -18.08 -4.18 -9.34
C LEU A 136 -19.54 -3.69 -9.47
N PRO A 137 -20.47 -4.05 -8.58
CA PRO A 137 -21.84 -3.55 -8.66
C PRO A 137 -21.93 -2.01 -8.60
N LYS A 138 -21.06 -1.35 -7.84
CA LYS A 138 -21.02 0.11 -7.76
C LYS A 138 -20.46 0.74 -9.04
N GLY A 139 -19.43 0.13 -9.61
CA GLY A 139 -18.88 0.58 -10.89
C GLY A 139 -19.87 0.46 -12.05
N ILE A 140 -20.69 -0.60 -12.06
CA ILE A 140 -21.79 -0.77 -13.04
C ILE A 140 -22.86 0.32 -12.83
N ALA A 141 -23.27 0.55 -11.58
CA ALA A 141 -24.26 1.58 -11.26
C ALA A 141 -23.75 2.97 -11.67
N GLN A 142 -22.49 3.27 -11.43
CA GLN A 142 -21.85 4.52 -11.84
C GLN A 142 -21.88 4.69 -13.37
N ALA A 143 -21.48 3.68 -14.14
CA ALA A 143 -21.52 3.71 -15.59
C ALA A 143 -22.93 4.02 -16.10
N ARG A 144 -23.95 3.33 -15.58
CA ARG A 144 -25.36 3.54 -15.97
C ARG A 144 -25.84 4.96 -15.67
N THR A 145 -25.48 5.50 -14.50
CA THR A 145 -25.85 6.87 -14.11
C THR A 145 -25.28 7.91 -15.09
N GLU A 146 -24.16 7.60 -15.68
CA GLU A 146 -23.45 8.46 -16.65
C GLU A 146 -23.82 8.16 -18.12
N GLY A 147 -24.73 7.22 -18.37
CA GLY A 147 -25.20 6.84 -19.70
C GLY A 147 -24.28 5.91 -20.45
N PHE A 148 -23.44 5.14 -19.76
CA PHE A 148 -22.53 4.16 -20.37
C PHE A 148 -22.92 2.72 -19.99
N ASP A 149 -22.62 1.81 -20.88
CA ASP A 149 -22.61 0.39 -20.60
C ASP A 149 -21.27 -0.04 -19.97
N GLY A 150 -21.29 -1.14 -19.21
CA GLY A 150 -20.09 -1.72 -18.61
C GLY A 150 -19.81 -1.18 -17.19
N VAL A 151 -18.56 -0.92 -16.89
CA VAL A 151 -18.07 -0.51 -15.56
C VAL A 151 -17.29 0.77 -15.66
N ARG A 152 -17.53 1.66 -14.69
CA ARG A 152 -16.78 2.91 -14.59
C ARG A 152 -16.34 3.18 -13.17
N TRP A 153 -15.08 3.51 -13.02
CA TRP A 153 -14.49 3.84 -11.72
C TRP A 153 -14.30 5.34 -11.60
N PRO A 154 -14.64 5.94 -10.46
CA PRO A 154 -14.37 7.34 -10.23
C PRO A 154 -12.86 7.57 -10.10
N LYS A 155 -12.39 8.76 -10.46
CA LYS A 155 -10.99 9.16 -10.26
C LYS A 155 -10.57 8.97 -8.80
N MET A 156 -11.37 9.49 -7.87
CA MET A 156 -11.13 9.39 -6.44
C MET A 156 -12.21 8.52 -5.79
N SER A 157 -11.79 7.54 -5.01
CA SER A 157 -12.68 6.60 -4.32
C SER A 157 -12.39 6.53 -2.82
N GLY A 158 -13.43 6.42 -2.03
CA GLY A 158 -13.32 5.91 -0.66
C GLY A 158 -13.07 4.39 -0.65
N LEU A 159 -12.72 3.84 0.50
CA LEU A 159 -12.51 2.40 0.66
C LEU A 159 -13.77 1.57 0.33
N ASP A 160 -14.94 2.15 0.48
CA ASP A 160 -16.22 1.56 0.14
C ASP A 160 -16.63 1.71 -1.34
N GLY A 161 -15.75 2.22 -2.19
CA GLY A 161 -15.95 2.38 -3.62
C GLY A 161 -16.80 3.58 -4.03
N ARG A 162 -17.22 4.44 -3.09
CA ARG A 162 -17.98 5.65 -3.41
C ARG A 162 -17.09 6.71 -4.06
N PRO A 163 -17.62 7.46 -5.06
CA PRO A 163 -16.93 8.63 -5.59
C PRO A 163 -16.73 9.68 -4.49
N THR A 164 -15.58 10.34 -4.50
CA THR A 164 -15.32 11.39 -3.52
C THR A 164 -14.40 12.49 -4.08
N PRO A 165 -14.78 13.78 -3.97
CA PRO A 165 -16.10 14.25 -3.51
C PRO A 165 -17.23 13.65 -4.34
N GLY A 166 -18.44 13.59 -3.79
CA GLY A 166 -19.61 13.06 -4.48
C GLY A 166 -19.88 13.81 -5.78
N GLY A 167 -20.35 13.08 -6.78
CA GLY A 167 -20.60 13.59 -8.11
C GLY A 167 -19.82 12.83 -9.19
N THR A 168 -20.26 13.02 -10.42
CA THR A 168 -19.58 12.46 -11.58
C THR A 168 -18.24 13.16 -11.78
N ASN A 169 -17.15 12.42 -11.61
CA ASN A 169 -15.85 12.89 -12.05
C ASN A 169 -15.53 12.18 -13.38
N PRO A 170 -15.58 12.87 -14.50
CA PRO A 170 -15.42 12.26 -15.83
C PRO A 170 -13.94 12.05 -16.15
N TYR A 171 -13.35 11.00 -15.64
CA TYR A 171 -12.09 10.48 -16.14
C TYR A 171 -12.27 9.05 -16.63
#